data_df02a195c90c1c55481a15ff86b41103
#
_entry.id   df02a195c90c1c55481a15ff86b41103
#
_cell.length_a   1.000
_cell.length_b   1.000
_cell.length_c   1.000
_cell.angle_alpha   90.00
_cell.angle_beta   90.00
_cell.angle_gamma   90.00
#
_symmetry.space_group_name_H-M   'P 1'
#
loop_
_entity.id
_entity.type
_entity.pdbx_description
1 polymer ?
#
loop_
_entity_poly.entity_id
_entity_poly.type
_entity_poly.pdbx_seq_one_letter_code
_entity_poly.pdbx_strand_id
1 'polypeptide(L)'
;VTGYINHEKLGPTRRMRNKREYASLESRITKKGGRIRSNLMGKRANFTARCVITGDDSLKLTEVGIPCSVAKTLTIPVKVTDYTKEALQDMVNEDKVKYVTKKDGSRSSKKVYLEVGDTVERYLVDGDIVLFNRQPSLHKYSLMAHHVRILPYSSIRMNVACTSPYNADF
;
A
#
# COMPACT_ATOMS: atom_id res chain seq x y z
N VAL A 1 -22.57 -32.77 -12.32
CA VAL A 1 -21.16 -32.38 -12.50
C VAL A 1 -21.08 -31.10 -13.33
N THR A 2 -21.68 -31.01 -14.52
CA THR A 2 -21.62 -29.85 -15.43
C THR A 2 -22.08 -28.56 -14.77
N GLY A 3 -23.16 -28.58 -13.96
CA GLY A 3 -23.66 -27.41 -13.23
C GLY A 3 -22.76 -26.95 -12.12
N TYR A 4 -21.87 -27.80 -11.60
CA TYR A 4 -20.85 -27.40 -10.62
C TYR A 4 -19.68 -26.68 -11.29
N ILE A 5 -19.37 -27.07 -12.52
CA ILE A 5 -18.29 -26.44 -13.31
C ILE A 5 -18.80 -25.12 -13.90
N ASN A 6 -19.92 -25.14 -14.60
CA ASN A 6 -20.55 -23.98 -15.21
C ASN A 6 -22.07 -24.09 -15.13
N HIS A 7 -22.72 -23.32 -14.30
CA HIS A 7 -24.15 -23.37 -14.12
C HIS A 7 -24.93 -22.60 -15.19
N GLU A 8 -24.31 -21.71 -15.95
CA GLU A 8 -24.96 -20.92 -17.01
C GLU A 8 -25.33 -21.78 -18.23
N LYS A 9 -24.61 -22.89 -18.46
CA LYS A 9 -24.85 -23.80 -19.57
C LYS A 9 -26.02 -24.80 -19.37
N LEU A 10 -26.62 -24.83 -18.18
CA LEU A 10 -27.61 -25.87 -17.81
C LEU A 10 -29.04 -25.35 -17.58
N GLY A 11 -29.39 -24.15 -18.03
CA GLY A 11 -30.72 -23.59 -17.83
C GLY A 11 -30.85 -22.80 -16.51
N PRO A 12 -32.07 -22.64 -15.95
CA PRO A 12 -32.29 -21.70 -14.85
C PRO A 12 -31.41 -22.00 -13.65
N THR A 13 -30.62 -21.01 -13.24
CA THR A 13 -29.67 -21.12 -12.16
C THR A 13 -30.32 -21.48 -10.83
N ARG A 14 -29.84 -22.53 -10.19
CA ARG A 14 -30.23 -22.83 -8.80
C ARG A 14 -29.80 -21.68 -7.89
N ARG A 15 -30.76 -21.11 -7.17
CA ARG A 15 -30.54 -20.03 -6.21
C ARG A 15 -30.51 -20.55 -4.78
N MET A 16 -29.70 -19.97 -3.96
CA MET A 16 -29.73 -20.20 -2.49
C MET A 16 -31.07 -19.68 -1.92
N ARG A 17 -31.39 -20.09 -0.69
CA ARG A 17 -32.58 -19.62 0.05
C ARG A 17 -32.67 -18.07 0.11
N ASN A 18 -31.54 -17.37 0.08
CA ASN A 18 -31.41 -15.91 0.06
C ASN A 18 -31.42 -15.29 -1.35
N LYS A 19 -31.91 -16.01 -2.37
CA LYS A 19 -31.97 -15.62 -3.79
C LYS A 19 -30.60 -15.41 -4.48
N ARG A 20 -29.46 -15.65 -3.82
CA ARG A 20 -28.14 -15.60 -4.46
C ARG A 20 -27.89 -16.86 -5.28
N GLU A 21 -27.20 -16.69 -6.39
CA GLU A 21 -26.77 -17.80 -7.24
C GLU A 21 -25.60 -18.55 -6.61
N TYR A 22 -25.58 -19.88 -6.81
CA TYR A 22 -24.41 -20.67 -6.42
C TYR A 22 -23.24 -20.33 -7.33
N ALA A 23 -22.09 -20.04 -6.75
CA ALA A 23 -20.88 -19.78 -7.50
C ALA A 23 -20.31 -21.09 -8.06
N SER A 24 -20.32 -21.25 -9.40
CA SER A 24 -19.65 -22.36 -10.08
C SER A 24 -18.12 -22.18 -10.06
N LEU A 25 -17.36 -23.23 -10.39
CA LEU A 25 -15.91 -23.15 -10.50
C LEU A 25 -15.49 -22.08 -11.53
N GLU A 26 -16.12 -22.05 -12.68
CA GLU A 26 -15.85 -21.05 -13.70
C GLU A 26 -16.08 -19.63 -13.19
N SER A 27 -17.19 -19.38 -12.49
CA SER A 27 -17.47 -18.07 -11.91
C SER A 27 -16.48 -17.62 -10.85
N ARG A 28 -15.87 -18.56 -10.11
CA ARG A 28 -14.81 -18.28 -9.14
C ARG A 28 -13.46 -17.98 -9.76
N ILE A 29 -13.24 -18.41 -10.99
CA ILE A 29 -11.96 -18.25 -11.70
C ILE A 29 -12.02 -17.06 -12.66
N THR A 30 -12.98 -17.04 -13.59
CA THR A 30 -12.98 -16.15 -14.75
C THR A 30 -13.77 -14.86 -14.56
N LYS A 31 -14.85 -14.87 -13.77
CA LYS A 31 -15.73 -13.70 -13.62
C LYS A 31 -15.05 -12.53 -12.91
N LYS A 32 -15.71 -11.36 -12.94
CA LYS A 32 -15.19 -10.09 -12.41
C LYS A 32 -14.69 -10.16 -10.96
N GLY A 33 -15.28 -11.00 -10.12
CA GLY A 33 -14.82 -11.32 -8.75
C GLY A 33 -13.95 -12.58 -8.66
N GLY A 34 -13.58 -13.19 -9.81
CA GLY A 34 -12.80 -14.42 -9.85
C GLY A 34 -11.31 -14.22 -9.61
N ARG A 35 -10.61 -15.34 -9.43
CA ARG A 35 -9.18 -15.33 -9.07
C ARG A 35 -8.29 -14.69 -10.13
N ILE A 36 -8.60 -14.85 -11.42
CA ILE A 36 -7.79 -14.28 -12.49
C ILE A 36 -7.81 -12.74 -12.39
N ARG A 37 -8.99 -12.12 -12.41
CA ARG A 37 -9.11 -10.65 -12.45
C ARG A 37 -8.81 -9.99 -11.10
N SER A 38 -9.17 -10.61 -9.97
CA SER A 38 -9.10 -9.99 -8.65
C SER A 38 -7.85 -10.31 -7.84
N ASN A 39 -7.10 -11.36 -8.22
CA ASN A 39 -5.93 -11.79 -7.45
C ASN A 39 -4.67 -12.01 -8.29
N LEU A 40 -4.77 -12.29 -9.59
CA LEU A 40 -3.62 -12.48 -10.48
C LEU A 40 -3.31 -11.23 -11.29
N MET A 41 -4.30 -10.69 -12.00
CA MET A 41 -4.15 -9.47 -12.82
C MET A 41 -3.99 -8.21 -11.98
N GLY A 42 -4.57 -8.19 -10.79
CA GLY A 42 -4.45 -7.10 -9.82
C GLY A 42 -4.60 -7.63 -8.40
N LYS A 43 -3.88 -7.05 -7.46
CA LYS A 43 -3.89 -7.41 -6.04
C LYS A 43 -3.99 -6.16 -5.19
N ARG A 44 -4.46 -6.33 -3.95
CA ARG A 44 -4.36 -5.27 -2.94
C ARG A 44 -2.96 -5.27 -2.34
N ALA A 45 -2.40 -4.10 -2.16
CA ALA A 45 -1.11 -3.91 -1.51
C ALA A 45 -1.31 -3.31 -0.11
N ASN A 46 -0.42 -3.68 0.81
CA ASN A 46 -0.31 -3.05 2.13
C ASN A 46 0.59 -1.81 2.05
N PHE A 47 0.67 -1.06 3.14
CA PHE A 47 1.49 0.15 3.26
C PHE A 47 1.12 1.21 2.22
N THR A 48 -0.18 1.42 2.02
CA THR A 48 -0.72 2.41 1.09
C THR A 48 -1.60 3.42 1.82
N ALA A 49 -1.62 4.66 1.31
CA ALA A 49 -2.52 5.70 1.75
C ALA A 49 -3.18 6.35 0.55
N ARG A 50 -4.33 6.97 0.76
CA ARG A 50 -5.05 7.77 -0.24
C ARG A 50 -5.51 9.05 0.41
N CYS A 51 -5.25 10.17 -0.25
CA CYS A 51 -5.66 11.49 0.22
C CYS A 51 -5.95 12.41 -0.97
N VAL A 52 -6.58 13.53 -0.70
CA VAL A 52 -6.72 14.62 -1.66
C VAL A 52 -5.35 15.22 -1.96
N ILE A 53 -5.14 15.67 -3.19
CA ILE A 53 -3.92 16.35 -3.61
C ILE A 53 -4.14 17.87 -3.68
N THR A 54 -3.07 18.62 -3.46
CA THR A 54 -3.05 20.08 -3.55
C THR A 54 -1.70 20.52 -4.12
N GLY A 55 -1.68 21.59 -4.94
CA GLY A 55 -0.45 22.18 -5.46
C GLY A 55 0.37 22.86 -4.38
N ASP A 56 1.70 22.76 -4.50
CA ASP A 56 2.64 23.47 -3.62
C ASP A 56 3.96 23.72 -4.37
N ASP A 57 4.20 24.97 -4.73
CA ASP A 57 5.37 25.37 -5.50
C ASP A 57 6.67 25.37 -4.65
N SER A 58 6.57 25.27 -3.33
CA SER A 58 7.74 25.18 -2.45
C SER A 58 8.45 23.84 -2.52
N LEU A 59 7.78 22.80 -3.05
CA LEU A 59 8.33 21.47 -3.22
C LEU A 59 9.11 21.34 -4.53
N LYS A 60 10.20 20.56 -4.47
CA LYS A 60 10.93 20.20 -5.69
C LYS A 60 10.11 19.23 -6.56
N LEU A 61 10.46 19.12 -7.83
CA LEU A 61 9.83 18.18 -8.77
C LEU A 61 9.93 16.71 -8.30
N THR A 62 10.98 16.39 -7.56
CA THR A 62 11.25 15.03 -7.03
C THR A 62 10.63 14.79 -5.65
N GLU A 63 10.01 15.80 -5.05
CA GLU A 63 9.46 15.72 -3.70
C GLU A 63 7.94 15.58 -3.72
N VAL A 64 7.40 14.91 -2.71
CA VAL A 64 5.97 14.85 -2.40
C VAL A 64 5.75 15.19 -0.94
N GLY A 65 4.86 16.13 -0.68
CA GLY A 65 4.46 16.51 0.67
C GLY A 65 3.43 15.53 1.22
N ILE A 66 3.77 14.86 2.32
CA ILE A 66 2.87 13.90 2.99
C ILE A 66 2.37 14.49 4.29
N PRO A 67 1.05 14.43 4.57
CA PRO A 67 0.49 14.86 5.85
C PRO A 67 1.10 14.14 7.04
N CYS A 68 1.34 14.86 8.14
CA CYS A 68 1.82 14.25 9.39
C CYS A 68 0.92 13.10 9.89
N SER A 69 -0.39 13.16 9.68
CA SER A 69 -1.33 12.11 10.05
C SER A 69 -1.07 10.81 9.29
N VAL A 70 -0.75 10.91 8.00
CA VAL A 70 -0.40 9.77 7.15
C VAL A 70 0.97 9.22 7.52
N ALA A 71 1.96 10.10 7.73
CA ALA A 71 3.32 9.71 8.11
C ALA A 71 3.38 8.96 9.45
N LYS A 72 2.52 9.31 10.42
CA LYS A 72 2.36 8.60 11.70
C LYS A 72 1.63 7.25 11.59
N THR A 73 1.00 6.97 10.46
CA THR A 73 0.22 5.74 10.25
C THR A 73 0.95 4.75 9.34
N LEU A 74 1.52 5.25 8.26
CA LEU A 74 2.32 4.46 7.32
C LEU A 74 3.65 4.08 7.92
N THR A 75 4.06 2.85 7.66
CA THR A 75 5.33 2.31 8.09
C THR A 75 6.10 1.72 6.92
N ILE A 76 7.42 1.73 7.03
CA ILE A 76 8.32 1.06 6.11
C ILE A 76 8.95 -0.12 6.83
N PRO A 77 8.76 -1.36 6.33
CA PRO A 77 9.43 -2.54 6.90
C PRO A 77 10.90 -2.55 6.49
N VAL A 78 11.79 -2.51 7.47
CA VAL A 78 13.23 -2.58 7.28
C VAL A 78 13.77 -3.82 7.98
N LYS A 79 14.55 -4.63 7.27
CA LYS A 79 15.23 -5.79 7.86
C LYS A 79 16.45 -5.32 8.64
N VAL A 80 16.64 -5.89 9.82
CA VAL A 80 17.81 -5.66 10.65
C VAL A 80 19.00 -6.45 10.09
N THR A 81 20.05 -5.71 9.74
CA THR A 81 21.35 -6.24 9.33
C THR A 81 22.40 -5.77 10.31
N ASP A 82 23.61 -6.34 10.26
CA ASP A 82 24.70 -5.93 11.12
C ASP A 82 25.02 -4.43 11.02
N TYR A 83 24.90 -3.85 9.82
CA TYR A 83 25.14 -2.43 9.55
C TYR A 83 24.02 -1.50 10.01
N THR A 84 22.77 -1.98 10.06
CA THR A 84 21.59 -1.15 10.36
C THR A 84 21.09 -1.32 11.79
N LYS A 85 21.64 -2.29 12.53
CA LYS A 85 21.17 -2.70 13.86
C LYS A 85 21.20 -1.54 14.86
N GLU A 86 22.33 -0.84 14.96
CA GLU A 86 22.48 0.26 15.93
C GLU A 86 21.51 1.40 15.64
N ALA A 87 21.48 1.88 14.40
CA ALA A 87 20.58 2.95 14.00
C ALA A 87 19.09 2.59 14.18
N LEU A 88 18.71 1.34 13.90
CA LEU A 88 17.34 0.87 14.12
C LEU A 88 17.02 0.69 15.61
N GLN A 89 18.01 0.29 16.42
CA GLN A 89 17.84 0.19 17.87
C GLN A 89 17.60 1.57 18.50
N ASP A 90 18.30 2.59 18.03
CA ASP A 90 18.08 3.97 18.46
C ASP A 90 16.67 4.46 18.11
N MET A 91 16.20 4.15 16.89
CA MET A 91 14.82 4.46 16.48
C MET A 91 13.77 3.75 17.36
N VAL A 92 14.03 2.51 17.78
CA VAL A 92 13.14 1.76 18.70
C VAL A 92 13.13 2.42 20.08
N ASN A 93 14.29 2.87 20.58
CA ASN A 93 14.40 3.56 21.86
C ASN A 93 13.69 4.92 21.87
N GLU A 94 13.68 5.61 20.72
CA GLU A 94 13.03 6.91 20.50
C GLU A 94 11.53 6.82 20.14
N ASP A 95 10.93 5.64 20.20
CA ASP A 95 9.52 5.38 19.82
C ASP A 95 9.17 5.79 18.37
N LYS A 96 10.15 5.80 17.46
CA LYS A 96 9.96 6.07 16.01
C LYS A 96 9.56 4.82 15.21
N VAL A 97 9.25 3.73 15.90
CA VAL A 97 8.91 2.43 15.33
C VAL A 97 7.53 2.00 15.83
N LYS A 98 6.73 1.46 14.93
CA LYS A 98 5.39 0.97 15.25
C LYS A 98 5.40 -0.45 15.79
N TYR A 99 6.09 -1.34 15.10
CA TYR A 99 6.20 -2.76 15.45
C TYR A 99 7.58 -3.31 15.13
N VAL A 100 8.00 -4.27 15.93
CA VAL A 100 9.14 -5.14 15.65
C VAL A 100 8.62 -6.54 15.47
N THR A 101 8.89 -7.16 14.32
CA THR A 101 8.58 -8.56 14.03
C THR A 101 9.87 -9.36 14.12
N LYS A 102 9.93 -10.30 15.05
CA LYS A 102 11.06 -11.20 15.24
C LYS A 102 11.11 -12.28 14.16
N LYS A 103 12.23 -13.00 14.06
CA LYS A 103 12.41 -14.12 13.11
C LYS A 103 11.35 -15.21 13.27
N ASP A 104 10.89 -15.48 14.49
CA ASP A 104 9.85 -16.45 14.84
C ASP A 104 8.43 -15.98 14.49
N GLY A 105 8.30 -14.79 13.87
CA GLY A 105 7.02 -14.21 13.48
C GLY A 105 6.27 -13.52 14.62
N SER A 106 6.80 -13.51 15.83
CA SER A 106 6.21 -12.78 16.95
C SER A 106 6.32 -11.28 16.73
N ARG A 107 5.25 -10.56 17.04
CA ARG A 107 5.14 -9.10 16.83
C ARG A 107 5.07 -8.39 18.17
N SER A 108 5.93 -7.41 18.38
CA SER A 108 5.96 -6.58 19.59
C SER A 108 5.86 -5.11 19.22
N SER A 109 5.08 -4.36 20.00
CA SER A 109 5.01 -2.89 19.92
C SER A 109 5.84 -2.20 21.01
N LYS A 110 6.48 -2.99 21.88
CA LYS A 110 7.31 -2.47 22.99
C LYS A 110 8.76 -2.35 22.56
N LYS A 111 9.53 -1.57 23.33
CA LYS A 111 11.00 -1.48 23.21
C LYS A 111 11.60 -2.87 23.43
N VAL A 112 12.20 -3.40 22.39
CA VAL A 112 12.81 -4.74 22.38
C VAL A 112 14.21 -4.63 21.79
N TYR A 113 15.13 -5.45 22.27
CA TYR A 113 16.45 -5.57 21.67
C TYR A 113 16.33 -6.28 20.31
N LEU A 114 16.96 -5.67 19.30
CA LEU A 114 16.95 -6.15 17.93
C LEU A 114 18.03 -7.21 17.69
N GLU A 115 17.67 -8.24 16.96
CA GLU A 115 18.58 -9.27 16.46
C GLU A 115 18.66 -9.19 14.94
N VAL A 116 19.79 -9.61 14.38
CA VAL A 116 19.97 -9.65 12.93
C VAL A 116 18.97 -10.61 12.30
N GLY A 117 18.20 -10.10 11.35
CA GLY A 117 17.13 -10.83 10.67
C GLY A 117 15.71 -10.50 11.16
N ASP A 118 15.57 -9.73 12.25
CA ASP A 118 14.29 -9.14 12.62
C ASP A 118 13.83 -8.12 11.57
N THR A 119 12.54 -7.79 11.58
CA THR A 119 11.98 -6.76 10.71
C THR A 119 11.37 -5.66 11.57
N VAL A 120 11.82 -4.43 11.35
CA VAL A 120 11.36 -3.24 12.06
C VAL A 120 10.45 -2.44 11.15
N GLU A 121 9.22 -2.16 11.58
CA GLU A 121 8.28 -1.28 10.88
C GLU A 121 8.44 0.14 11.43
N ARG A 122 9.33 0.94 10.84
CA ARG A 122 9.54 2.33 11.22
C ARG A 122 8.56 3.27 10.53
N TYR A 123 8.26 4.40 11.17
CA TYR A 123 7.48 5.46 10.54
C TYR A 123 8.24 6.12 9.38
N LEU A 124 7.49 6.79 8.51
CA LEU A 124 8.05 7.60 7.43
C LEU A 124 8.89 8.75 8.01
N VAL A 125 10.02 9.02 7.35
CA VAL A 125 10.92 10.14 7.65
C VAL A 125 11.15 10.93 6.36
N ASP A 126 11.50 12.21 6.51
CA ASP A 126 11.86 13.06 5.36
C ASP A 126 13.03 12.46 4.58
N GLY A 127 12.88 12.44 3.24
CA GLY A 127 13.85 11.85 2.33
C GLY A 127 13.58 10.39 1.97
N ASP A 128 12.66 9.71 2.64
CA ASP A 128 12.24 8.37 2.21
C ASP A 128 11.68 8.39 0.79
N ILE A 129 11.85 7.29 0.08
CA ILE A 129 11.32 7.15 -1.28
C ILE A 129 9.99 6.42 -1.23
N VAL A 130 8.96 7.02 -1.81
CA VAL A 130 7.63 6.43 -1.94
C VAL A 130 7.20 6.39 -3.39
N LEU A 131 6.39 5.41 -3.74
CA LEU A 131 5.71 5.36 -5.02
C LEU A 131 4.42 6.17 -4.95
N PHE A 132 4.30 7.16 -5.80
CA PHE A 132 3.10 7.98 -5.94
C PHE A 132 2.36 7.61 -7.21
N ASN A 133 1.04 7.39 -7.09
CA ASN A 133 0.19 6.96 -8.20
C ASN A 133 -1.13 7.73 -8.21
N ARG A 134 -1.62 8.05 -9.39
CA ARG A 134 -3.01 8.50 -9.60
C ARG A 134 -3.72 7.58 -10.58
N GLN A 135 -4.91 7.13 -10.20
CA GLN A 135 -5.79 6.35 -11.08
C GLN A 135 -6.69 7.29 -11.93
N PRO A 136 -6.98 6.94 -13.18
CA PRO A 136 -6.56 5.75 -13.93
C PRO A 136 -5.08 5.82 -14.36
N SER A 137 -4.34 4.72 -14.17
CA SER A 137 -2.92 4.64 -14.55
C SER A 137 -2.78 4.25 -16.02
N LEU A 138 -2.86 5.23 -16.92
CA LEU A 138 -2.91 5.01 -18.37
C LEU A 138 -1.53 4.76 -19.00
N HIS A 139 -0.46 5.19 -18.34
CA HIS A 139 0.91 5.03 -18.82
C HIS A 139 1.90 4.93 -17.65
N LYS A 140 3.16 4.61 -17.96
CA LYS A 140 4.21 4.40 -16.96
C LYS A 140 4.46 5.60 -16.02
N TYR A 141 4.24 6.81 -16.48
CA TYR A 141 4.44 8.03 -15.68
C TYR A 141 3.31 8.32 -14.69
N SER A 142 2.21 7.57 -14.75
CA SER A 142 1.16 7.64 -13.73
C SER A 142 1.57 7.00 -12.39
N LEU A 143 2.74 6.36 -12.35
CA LEU A 143 3.36 5.79 -11.16
C LEU A 143 4.85 6.17 -11.15
N MET A 144 5.25 7.07 -10.27
CA MET A 144 6.64 7.51 -10.14
C MET A 144 7.07 7.52 -8.67
N ALA A 145 8.39 7.46 -8.46
CA ALA A 145 8.98 7.56 -7.14
C ALA A 145 9.27 9.04 -6.80
N HIS A 146 8.95 9.43 -5.58
CA HIS A 146 9.23 10.75 -5.03
C HIS A 146 9.85 10.65 -3.65
N HIS A 147 10.66 11.64 -3.28
CA HIS A 147 11.15 11.81 -1.92
C HIS A 147 10.06 12.41 -1.04
N VAL A 148 9.89 11.84 0.13
CA VAL A 148 8.91 12.29 1.13
C VAL A 148 9.39 13.58 1.78
N ARG A 149 8.47 14.52 1.95
CA ARG A 149 8.58 15.66 2.85
C ARG A 149 7.35 15.72 3.74
N ILE A 150 7.53 15.60 5.03
CA ILE A 150 6.42 15.59 5.99
C ILE A 150 6.00 17.02 6.27
N LEU A 151 4.71 17.31 6.04
CA LEU A 151 4.16 18.66 6.18
C LEU A 151 2.96 18.66 7.12
N PRO A 152 2.75 19.76 7.87
CA PRO A 152 1.66 19.88 8.84
C PRO A 152 0.30 20.21 8.19
N TYR A 153 0.04 19.67 7.02
CA TYR A 153 -1.20 19.86 6.28
C TYR A 153 -2.05 18.58 6.29
N SER A 154 -3.28 18.67 5.82
CA SER A 154 -4.21 17.54 5.74
C SER A 154 -4.23 16.86 4.37
N SER A 155 -3.71 17.50 3.31
CA SER A 155 -3.66 16.99 1.94
C SER A 155 -2.26 16.56 1.54
N ILE A 156 -2.15 15.64 0.60
CA ILE A 156 -0.89 15.35 -0.08
C ILE A 156 -0.56 16.54 -0.99
N ARG A 157 0.68 16.99 -0.98
CA ARG A 157 1.14 18.11 -1.77
C ARG A 157 2.16 17.69 -2.81
N MET A 158 2.09 18.31 -3.97
CA MET A 158 3.06 18.10 -5.03
C MET A 158 3.29 19.39 -5.82
N ASN A 159 4.45 19.47 -6.47
CA ASN A 159 4.75 20.61 -7.33
C ASN A 159 3.78 20.64 -8.51
N VAL A 160 3.25 21.83 -8.84
CA VAL A 160 2.27 22.02 -9.92
C VAL A 160 2.81 21.55 -11.28
N ALA A 161 4.10 21.70 -11.54
CA ALA A 161 4.72 21.22 -12.77
C ALA A 161 4.71 19.69 -12.94
N CYS A 162 4.48 18.92 -11.85
CA CYS A 162 4.40 17.47 -11.88
C CYS A 162 2.98 16.90 -12.09
N THR A 163 1.98 17.75 -12.34
CA THR A 163 0.58 17.33 -12.50
C THR A 163 0.32 16.59 -13.80
N SER A 164 0.95 17.03 -14.88
CA SER A 164 0.71 16.54 -16.25
C SER A 164 0.91 15.01 -16.38
N PRO A 165 2.00 14.39 -15.90
CA PRO A 165 2.17 12.93 -15.95
C PRO A 165 1.08 12.14 -15.22
N TYR A 166 0.52 12.70 -14.16
CA TYR A 166 -0.54 12.08 -13.37
C TYR A 166 -1.94 12.40 -13.90
N ASN A 167 -2.05 13.23 -14.94
CA ASN A 167 -3.31 13.78 -15.42
C ASN A 167 -4.14 14.36 -14.26
N ALA A 168 -3.46 15.12 -13.40
CA ALA A 168 -4.04 15.71 -12.21
C ALA A 168 -4.28 17.22 -12.44
N ASP A 169 -5.34 17.69 -11.82
CA ASP A 169 -5.74 19.11 -11.73
C ASP A 169 -6.01 19.44 -10.26
N PHE A 170 -5.85 20.72 -9.90
CA PHE A 170 -6.04 21.23 -8.53
C PHE A 170 -7.20 22.22 -8.49
#